data_b7e30dfff46183c777310b87ac612f52
#
_entry.id   b7e30dfff46183c777310b87ac612f52
#
_cell.length_a   1.000
_cell.length_b   1.000
_cell.length_c   1.000
_cell.angle_alpha   90.00
_cell.angle_beta   90.00
_cell.angle_gamma   90.00
#
_symmetry.space_group_name_H-M   'P 1'
#
loop_
_entity.id
_entity.type
_entity.pdbx_description
1 polymer ?
#
loop_
_entity_poly.entity_id
_entity_poly.type
_entity_poly.pdbx_seq_one_letter_code
_entity_poly.pdbx_strand_id
1 'polypeptide(L)'
;FFRFVCGRQLRCVRKQFNEYEAIKWTLSYLTLLVLSYTVGMNIILDNKHHVLARRVAVGYPVLTTHTLLWGSIGEPLLKKWEADREYLWSFTRGFSGMPSPAQLKASLAEQLSVEQLRDEFRGYMQTKVAQELVNFYLDSLDREEIHGFFGRQAATMRIVARYITDGAPEQVSISEACREEIVSTNVTAYDIFDRARAEVLAVMEAEFKAEFVETEGFRRIANASELEQREKRLLRAGGFLPPSTPPAPCV
;
A
#
# COMPACT_ATOMS: atom_id res chain seq x y z
N PHE A 1 -32.04 19.55 1.58
CA PHE A 1 -31.47 18.20 1.35
C PHE A 1 -30.49 18.18 0.17
N PHE A 2 -30.82 18.83 -0.95
CA PHE A 2 -29.97 18.89 -2.15
C PHE A 2 -28.62 19.59 -1.93
N ARG A 3 -28.55 20.61 -1.09
CA ARG A 3 -27.32 21.35 -0.75
C ARG A 3 -26.29 20.49 0.06
N PHE A 4 -26.78 19.54 0.84
CA PHE A 4 -25.93 18.70 1.70
C PHE A 4 -25.27 17.53 0.93
N VAL A 5 -25.99 16.95 -0.03
CA VAL A 5 -25.48 15.83 -0.85
C VAL A 5 -24.47 16.34 -1.87
N CYS A 6 -24.76 17.49 -2.52
CA CYS A 6 -23.84 18.11 -3.48
C CYS A 6 -22.53 18.59 -2.80
N GLY A 7 -22.62 19.08 -1.55
CA GLY A 7 -21.46 19.52 -0.77
C GLY A 7 -20.50 18.38 -0.39
N ARG A 8 -20.99 17.15 -0.20
CA ARG A 8 -20.17 15.97 0.12
C ARG A 8 -19.45 15.40 -1.11
N GLN A 9 -20.14 15.33 -2.24
CA GLN A 9 -19.54 14.90 -3.51
C GLN A 9 -18.48 15.90 -4.00
N LEU A 10 -18.75 17.21 -3.90
CA LEU A 10 -17.78 18.25 -4.24
C LEU A 10 -16.56 18.25 -3.31
N ARG A 11 -16.68 17.86 -2.04
CA ARG A 11 -15.52 17.69 -1.15
C ARG A 11 -14.67 16.46 -1.51
N CYS A 12 -15.26 15.39 -2.01
CA CYS A 12 -14.55 14.20 -2.46
C CYS A 12 -13.78 14.49 -3.76
N VAL A 13 -14.41 15.16 -4.73
CA VAL A 13 -13.78 15.67 -5.95
C VAL A 13 -12.70 16.71 -5.63
N ARG A 14 -12.94 17.57 -4.62
CA ARG A 14 -12.00 18.61 -4.16
C ARG A 14 -10.74 18.04 -3.50
N LYS A 15 -10.80 16.83 -2.91
CA LYS A 15 -9.63 16.15 -2.35
C LYS A 15 -8.78 15.43 -3.43
N GLN A 16 -9.41 14.98 -4.49
CA GLN A 16 -8.73 14.28 -5.59
C GLN A 16 -8.02 15.24 -6.56
N PHE A 17 -8.51 16.47 -6.71
CA PHE A 17 -7.91 17.50 -7.56
C PHE A 17 -7.61 18.74 -6.72
N ASN A 18 -6.40 18.82 -6.19
CA ASN A 18 -5.90 19.99 -5.45
C ASN A 18 -5.63 21.20 -6.39
N GLU A 19 -6.22 21.16 -7.60
CA GLU A 19 -6.07 22.19 -8.65
C GLU A 19 -6.61 23.55 -8.20
N TYR A 20 -7.68 23.57 -7.40
CA TYR A 20 -8.25 24.81 -6.90
C TYR A 20 -7.29 25.59 -5.99
N GLU A 21 -6.57 24.91 -5.11
CA GLU A 21 -5.56 25.55 -4.25
C GLU A 21 -4.35 26.04 -5.07
N ALA A 22 -3.90 25.27 -6.04
CA ALA A 22 -2.82 25.67 -6.94
C ALA A 22 -3.22 26.90 -7.77
N ILE A 23 -4.42 26.92 -8.36
CA ILE A 23 -4.96 28.06 -9.12
C ILE A 23 -5.12 29.27 -8.21
N LYS A 24 -5.65 29.14 -7.01
CA LYS A 24 -5.83 30.22 -6.04
C LYS A 24 -4.49 30.88 -5.67
N TRP A 25 -3.47 30.07 -5.35
CA TRP A 25 -2.14 30.59 -5.04
C TRP A 25 -1.48 31.24 -6.23
N THR A 26 -1.60 30.66 -7.44
CA THR A 26 -1.07 31.23 -8.68
C THR A 26 -1.72 32.56 -9.01
N LEU A 27 -3.05 32.66 -8.84
CA LEU A 27 -3.79 33.90 -9.08
C LEU A 27 -3.39 35.00 -8.07
N SER A 28 -3.24 34.63 -6.80
CA SER A 28 -2.80 35.56 -5.74
C SER A 28 -1.38 36.08 -6.02
N TYR A 29 -0.47 35.19 -6.42
CA TYR A 29 0.90 35.57 -6.75
C TYR A 29 0.97 36.45 -8.00
N LEU A 30 0.17 36.14 -9.02
CA LEU A 30 0.05 36.96 -10.23
C LEU A 30 -0.45 38.37 -9.90
N THR A 31 -1.47 38.49 -9.05
CA THR A 31 -2.01 39.78 -8.64
C THR A 31 -0.96 40.62 -7.91
N LEU A 32 -0.17 39.99 -7.04
CA LEU A 32 0.93 40.65 -6.31
C LEU A 32 2.06 41.08 -7.25
N LEU A 33 2.37 40.27 -8.25
CA LEU A 33 3.31 40.61 -9.34
C LEU A 33 2.83 41.82 -10.13
N VAL A 34 1.58 41.86 -10.59
CA VAL A 34 1.02 42.98 -11.36
C VAL A 34 1.05 44.27 -10.53
N LEU A 35 0.69 44.20 -9.27
CA LEU A 35 0.76 45.37 -8.35
C LEU A 35 2.19 45.85 -8.19
N SER A 36 3.15 44.97 -7.98
CA SER A 36 4.57 45.35 -7.84
C SER A 36 5.15 45.97 -9.11
N TYR A 37 4.73 45.47 -10.28
CA TYR A 37 5.10 46.03 -11.55
C TYR A 37 4.59 47.46 -11.73
N THR A 38 3.29 47.67 -11.47
CA THR A 38 2.68 49.00 -11.66
C THR A 38 3.31 50.04 -10.74
N VAL A 39 3.55 49.69 -9.49
CA VAL A 39 4.23 50.57 -8.53
C VAL A 39 5.68 50.81 -8.92
N GLY A 40 6.42 49.75 -9.26
CA GLY A 40 7.82 49.84 -9.69
C GLY A 40 8.02 50.69 -10.96
N MET A 41 7.14 50.48 -11.96
CA MET A 41 7.20 51.29 -13.21
C MET A 41 6.91 52.76 -12.95
N ASN A 42 5.95 53.10 -12.11
CA ASN A 42 5.67 54.51 -11.77
C ASN A 42 6.90 55.17 -11.10
N ILE A 43 7.53 54.49 -10.14
CA ILE A 43 8.76 55.02 -9.46
C ILE A 43 9.91 55.18 -10.45
N ILE A 44 10.13 54.23 -11.36
CA ILE A 44 11.22 54.26 -12.34
C ILE A 44 11.03 55.36 -13.37
N LEU A 45 9.79 55.57 -13.83
CA LEU A 45 9.45 56.63 -14.78
C LEU A 45 9.58 58.02 -14.17
N ASP A 46 9.17 58.18 -12.91
CA ASP A 46 9.26 59.44 -12.18
C ASP A 46 10.72 59.87 -11.96
N ASN A 47 11.63 58.91 -11.74
CA ASN A 47 13.05 59.13 -11.56
C ASN A 47 13.87 59.20 -12.87
N LYS A 48 13.25 59.24 -14.05
CA LYS A 48 13.88 59.34 -15.40
C LYS A 48 14.89 58.21 -15.71
N HIS A 49 14.81 57.08 -15.08
CA HIS A 49 15.68 55.93 -15.36
C HIS A 49 15.19 55.08 -16.54
N HIS A 50 15.16 55.66 -17.73
CA HIS A 50 14.60 55.06 -18.96
C HIS A 50 15.23 53.70 -19.35
N VAL A 51 16.54 53.51 -19.09
CA VAL A 51 17.22 52.24 -19.38
C VAL A 51 16.72 51.13 -18.47
N LEU A 52 16.53 51.42 -17.18
CA LEU A 52 16.03 50.48 -16.21
C LEU A 52 14.55 50.15 -16.49
N ALA A 53 13.74 51.17 -16.82
CA ALA A 53 12.34 50.98 -17.19
C ALA A 53 12.18 50.03 -18.39
N ARG A 54 13.04 50.17 -19.42
CA ARG A 54 13.02 49.27 -20.57
C ARG A 54 13.36 47.83 -20.23
N ARG A 55 14.36 47.61 -19.36
CA ARG A 55 14.72 46.25 -18.89
C ARG A 55 13.61 45.60 -18.08
N VAL A 56 12.97 46.34 -17.19
CA VAL A 56 11.84 45.86 -16.38
C VAL A 56 10.64 45.60 -17.27
N ALA A 57 10.34 46.46 -18.22
CA ALA A 57 9.23 46.28 -19.17
C ALA A 57 9.35 45.00 -20.01
N VAL A 58 10.56 44.57 -20.35
CA VAL A 58 10.80 43.32 -21.09
C VAL A 58 10.86 42.10 -20.16
N GLY A 59 11.55 42.22 -19.03
CA GLY A 59 11.72 41.09 -18.08
C GLY A 59 10.43 40.67 -17.37
N TYR A 60 9.56 41.63 -17.12
CA TYR A 60 8.34 41.37 -16.35
C TYR A 60 7.33 40.47 -17.10
N PRO A 61 6.99 40.67 -18.38
CA PRO A 61 6.11 39.75 -19.11
C PRO A 61 6.68 38.33 -19.18
N VAL A 62 8.00 38.17 -19.28
CA VAL A 62 8.66 36.87 -19.28
C VAL A 62 8.45 36.18 -17.91
N LEU A 63 8.67 36.90 -16.81
CA LEU A 63 8.48 36.38 -15.46
C LEU A 63 7.03 36.00 -15.19
N THR A 64 6.07 36.85 -15.60
CA THR A 64 4.63 36.57 -15.42
C THR A 64 4.17 35.38 -16.24
N THR A 65 4.61 35.27 -17.48
CA THR A 65 4.29 34.12 -18.35
C THR A 65 4.88 32.83 -17.77
N HIS A 66 6.11 32.87 -17.29
CA HIS A 66 6.74 31.71 -16.65
C HIS A 66 6.01 31.28 -15.39
N THR A 67 5.63 32.23 -14.52
CA THR A 67 4.88 31.95 -13.30
C THR A 67 3.49 31.36 -13.60
N LEU A 68 2.81 31.88 -14.62
CA LEU A 68 1.51 31.36 -15.07
C LEU A 68 1.64 29.93 -15.62
N LEU A 69 2.62 29.68 -16.49
CA LEU A 69 2.85 28.35 -17.05
C LEU A 69 3.22 27.34 -15.95
N TRP A 70 4.11 27.73 -15.04
CA TRP A 70 4.51 26.85 -13.95
C TRP A 70 3.37 26.57 -12.98
N GLY A 71 2.63 27.57 -12.54
CA GLY A 71 1.54 27.41 -11.59
C GLY A 71 0.30 26.72 -12.18
N SER A 72 0.00 26.96 -13.46
CA SER A 72 -1.19 26.39 -14.12
C SER A 72 -0.97 24.99 -14.69
N ILE A 73 0.23 24.71 -15.19
CA ILE A 73 0.53 23.45 -15.89
C ILE A 73 1.65 22.68 -15.18
N GLY A 74 2.72 23.33 -14.77
CA GLY A 74 3.91 22.69 -14.22
C GLY A 74 3.64 21.98 -12.90
N GLU A 75 3.04 22.66 -11.94
CA GLU A 75 2.74 22.08 -10.62
C GLU A 75 1.70 20.96 -10.67
N PRO A 76 0.55 21.10 -11.37
CA PRO A 76 -0.39 20.02 -11.58
C PRO A 76 0.22 18.83 -12.33
N LEU A 77 1.07 19.10 -13.34
CA LEU A 77 1.75 18.05 -14.10
C LEU A 77 2.75 17.27 -13.23
N LEU A 78 3.53 17.97 -12.39
CA LEU A 78 4.46 17.32 -11.45
C LEU A 78 3.70 16.47 -10.43
N LYS A 79 2.62 16.99 -9.84
CA LYS A 79 1.79 16.21 -8.91
C LYS A 79 1.16 14.99 -9.57
N LYS A 80 0.71 15.13 -10.81
CA LYS A 80 0.20 14.00 -11.59
C LYS A 80 1.31 13.01 -11.93
N TRP A 81 2.49 13.48 -12.30
CA TRP A 81 3.65 12.64 -12.59
C TRP A 81 4.16 11.92 -11.32
N GLU A 82 4.13 12.58 -10.17
CA GLU A 82 4.44 11.97 -8.87
C GLU A 82 3.38 10.90 -8.50
N ALA A 83 2.10 11.20 -8.67
CA ALA A 83 1.01 10.25 -8.45
C ALA A 83 1.05 9.09 -9.45
N ASP A 84 1.34 9.35 -10.74
CA ASP A 84 1.52 8.32 -11.76
C ASP A 84 2.79 7.49 -11.49
N ARG A 85 3.85 8.11 -10.96
CA ARG A 85 5.06 7.39 -10.53
C ARG A 85 4.80 6.54 -9.30
N GLU A 86 4.03 7.03 -8.33
CA GLU A 86 3.60 6.26 -7.16
C GLU A 86 2.63 5.15 -7.57
N TYR A 87 1.73 5.42 -8.52
CA TYR A 87 0.86 4.43 -9.16
C TYR A 87 1.67 3.40 -9.94
N LEU A 88 2.65 3.80 -10.75
CA LEU A 88 3.57 2.89 -11.44
C LEU A 88 4.43 2.10 -10.45
N TRP A 89 4.86 2.70 -9.34
CA TRP A 89 5.57 2.01 -8.26
C TRP A 89 4.65 1.06 -7.49
N SER A 90 3.42 1.45 -7.23
CA SER A 90 2.43 0.55 -6.63
C SER A 90 2.06 -0.57 -7.61
N PHE A 91 2.00 -0.26 -8.90
CA PHE A 91 1.77 -1.22 -9.97
C PHE A 91 2.95 -2.18 -10.14
N THR A 92 4.19 -1.70 -10.14
CA THR A 92 5.39 -2.56 -10.17
C THR A 92 5.58 -3.35 -8.88
N ARG A 93 5.22 -2.81 -7.71
CA ARG A 93 5.11 -3.56 -6.45
C ARG A 93 3.94 -4.53 -6.47
N GLY A 94 2.80 -4.14 -7.02
CA GLY A 94 1.64 -4.99 -7.23
C GLY A 94 1.92 -6.15 -8.18
N PHE A 95 2.70 -5.93 -9.24
CA PHE A 95 3.20 -6.98 -10.13
C PHE A 95 4.18 -7.93 -9.43
N SER A 96 4.93 -7.45 -8.43
CA SER A 96 5.82 -8.28 -7.61
C SER A 96 5.09 -9.08 -6.54
N GLY A 97 3.85 -8.69 -6.19
CA GLY A 97 3.08 -9.28 -5.09
C GLY A 97 1.82 -10.06 -5.50
N MET A 98 1.41 -10.01 -6.77
CA MET A 98 0.23 -10.78 -7.21
C MET A 98 0.54 -12.28 -7.16
N PRO A 99 -0.36 -13.08 -6.56
CA PRO A 99 -0.17 -14.51 -6.51
C PRO A 99 -0.17 -15.11 -7.92
N SER A 100 0.74 -16.04 -8.16
CA SER A 100 0.70 -16.84 -9.38
C SER A 100 -0.51 -17.80 -9.36
N PRO A 101 -1.03 -18.28 -10.49
CA PRO A 101 -2.11 -19.29 -10.49
C PRO A 101 -1.73 -20.58 -9.78
N ALA A 102 -0.45 -20.90 -9.69
CA ALA A 102 0.02 -22.03 -8.89
C ALA A 102 -0.19 -21.75 -7.40
N GLN A 103 0.16 -20.55 -6.91
CA GLN A 103 -0.06 -20.14 -5.51
C GLN A 103 -1.54 -20.03 -5.15
N LEU A 104 -2.42 -19.62 -6.08
CA LEU A 104 -3.86 -19.60 -5.84
C LEU A 104 -4.46 -20.99 -5.60
N LYS A 105 -3.84 -22.03 -6.19
CA LYS A 105 -4.25 -23.44 -6.04
C LYS A 105 -3.47 -24.21 -4.99
N ALA A 106 -2.49 -23.58 -4.38
CA ALA A 106 -1.57 -24.18 -3.42
C ALA A 106 -2.20 -24.44 -2.06
N SER A 107 -1.41 -24.95 -1.11
CA SER A 107 -1.80 -25.09 0.30
C SER A 107 -2.16 -23.73 0.89
N LEU A 108 -2.94 -23.73 1.99
CA LEU A 108 -3.27 -22.47 2.67
C LEU A 108 -2.01 -21.77 3.19
N ALA A 109 -0.99 -22.51 3.63
CA ALA A 109 0.28 -21.95 4.06
C ALA A 109 0.97 -21.13 2.95
N GLU A 110 1.01 -21.64 1.73
CA GLU A 110 1.57 -20.92 0.59
C GLU A 110 0.69 -19.72 0.19
N GLN A 111 -0.62 -19.82 0.30
CA GLN A 111 -1.53 -18.69 0.06
C GLN A 111 -1.30 -17.57 1.08
N LEU A 112 -1.12 -17.90 2.37
CA LEU A 112 -0.85 -16.94 3.44
C LEU A 112 0.55 -16.30 3.36
N SER A 113 1.48 -16.89 2.62
CA SER A 113 2.78 -16.25 2.33
C SER A 113 2.66 -15.04 1.41
N VAL A 114 1.57 -14.95 0.63
CA VAL A 114 1.29 -13.83 -0.26
C VAL A 114 0.48 -12.78 0.50
N GLU A 115 1.02 -11.56 0.64
CA GLU A 115 0.45 -10.48 1.45
C GLU A 115 -1.02 -10.20 1.12
N GLN A 116 -1.37 -10.12 -0.16
CA GLN A 116 -2.74 -9.83 -0.60
C GLN A 116 -3.74 -10.92 -0.22
N LEU A 117 -3.36 -12.19 -0.36
CA LEU A 117 -4.20 -13.31 0.04
C LEU A 117 -4.32 -13.42 1.55
N ARG A 118 -3.24 -13.13 2.26
CA ARG A 118 -3.20 -13.08 3.72
C ARG A 118 -4.15 -12.04 4.30
N ASP A 119 -4.13 -10.82 3.73
CA ASP A 119 -5.00 -9.73 4.20
C ASP A 119 -6.48 -10.01 3.90
N GLU A 120 -6.78 -10.57 2.73
CA GLU A 120 -8.14 -10.94 2.37
C GLU A 120 -8.63 -12.12 3.24
N PHE A 121 -7.77 -13.12 3.49
CA PHE A 121 -8.10 -14.23 4.39
C PHE A 121 -8.33 -13.75 5.83
N ARG A 122 -7.52 -12.81 6.32
CA ARG A 122 -7.73 -12.20 7.64
C ARG A 122 -9.07 -11.48 7.73
N GLY A 123 -9.44 -10.71 6.70
CA GLY A 123 -10.75 -10.07 6.60
C GLY A 123 -11.90 -11.08 6.58
N TYR A 124 -11.75 -12.18 5.85
CA TYR A 124 -12.72 -13.27 5.83
C TYR A 124 -12.86 -13.93 7.21
N MET A 125 -11.76 -14.29 7.88
CA MET A 125 -11.75 -14.90 9.21
C MET A 125 -12.38 -13.99 10.29
N GLN A 126 -12.25 -12.67 10.13
CA GLN A 126 -12.93 -11.71 10.98
C GLN A 126 -14.45 -11.82 10.87
N THR A 127 -14.98 -12.08 9.68
CA THR A 127 -16.44 -12.29 9.49
C THR A 127 -16.93 -13.59 10.11
N LYS A 128 -16.04 -14.57 10.27
CA LYS A 128 -16.32 -15.89 10.89
C LYS A 128 -16.09 -15.92 12.39
N VAL A 129 -15.67 -14.81 12.99
CA VAL A 129 -15.32 -14.73 14.43
C VAL A 129 -14.25 -15.77 14.82
N ALA A 130 -13.31 -16.02 13.90
CA ALA A 130 -12.21 -16.97 14.08
C ALA A 130 -10.85 -16.32 13.75
N GLN A 131 -10.76 -15.00 13.94
CA GLN A 131 -9.59 -14.20 13.61
C GLN A 131 -8.36 -14.59 14.46
N GLU A 132 -8.57 -15.11 15.66
CA GLU A 132 -7.51 -15.56 16.56
C GLU A 132 -6.62 -16.63 15.94
N LEU A 133 -7.17 -17.53 15.13
CA LEU A 133 -6.39 -18.59 14.46
C LEU A 133 -5.36 -18.01 13.49
N VAL A 134 -5.79 -17.08 12.64
CA VAL A 134 -4.92 -16.42 11.67
C VAL A 134 -3.91 -15.49 12.36
N ASN A 135 -4.35 -14.77 13.40
CA ASN A 135 -3.45 -13.89 14.15
C ASN A 135 -2.35 -14.70 14.85
N PHE A 136 -2.72 -15.80 15.52
CA PHE A 136 -1.74 -16.70 16.14
C PHE A 136 -0.74 -17.24 15.11
N TYR A 137 -1.23 -17.74 13.98
CA TYR A 137 -0.38 -18.28 12.92
C TYR A 137 0.64 -17.25 12.43
N LEU A 138 0.22 -16.02 12.16
CA LEU A 138 1.09 -14.95 11.69
C LEU A 138 2.04 -14.43 12.77
N ASP A 139 1.55 -14.17 13.99
CA ASP A 139 2.38 -13.71 15.12
C ASP A 139 3.48 -14.72 15.45
N SER A 140 3.19 -16.03 15.27
CA SER A 140 4.17 -17.09 15.48
C SER A 140 5.24 -17.14 14.39
N LEU A 141 4.91 -16.80 13.12
CA LEU A 141 5.88 -16.65 12.03
C LEU A 141 6.75 -15.41 12.22
N ASP A 142 6.12 -14.27 12.51
CA ASP A 142 6.84 -13.00 12.73
C ASP A 142 7.86 -13.11 13.88
N ARG A 143 7.56 -13.94 14.90
CA ARG A 143 8.50 -14.23 15.98
C ARG A 143 9.81 -14.88 15.48
N GLU A 144 9.74 -15.73 14.46
CA GLU A 144 10.94 -16.40 13.93
C GLU A 144 11.89 -15.42 13.25
N GLU A 145 11.36 -14.36 12.67
CA GLU A 145 12.14 -13.30 12.03
C GLU A 145 12.85 -12.38 13.06
N ILE A 146 12.46 -12.45 14.34
CA ILE A 146 13.08 -11.61 15.37
C ILE A 146 14.50 -12.07 15.67
N HIS A 147 15.46 -11.24 15.30
CA HIS A 147 16.85 -11.43 15.64
C HIS A 147 17.16 -10.96 17.07
N GLY A 148 17.67 -11.87 17.89
CA GLY A 148 18.08 -11.59 19.27
C GLY A 148 17.29 -12.34 20.34
N PHE A 149 18.01 -12.78 21.35
CA PHE A 149 17.48 -13.62 22.44
C PHE A 149 16.33 -12.95 23.20
N PHE A 150 16.56 -11.74 23.68
CA PHE A 150 15.57 -11.03 24.52
C PHE A 150 14.30 -10.64 23.72
N GLY A 151 14.48 -10.23 22.45
CA GLY A 151 13.34 -9.90 21.59
C GLY A 151 12.45 -11.11 21.34
N ARG A 152 13.05 -12.25 21.05
CA ARG A 152 12.35 -13.51 20.82
C ARG A 152 11.65 -14.02 22.06
N GLN A 153 12.32 -13.96 23.22
CA GLN A 153 11.72 -14.31 24.50
C GLN A 153 10.48 -13.46 24.81
N ALA A 154 10.59 -12.15 24.65
CA ALA A 154 9.47 -11.23 24.88
C ALA A 154 8.30 -11.49 23.91
N ALA A 155 8.59 -11.79 22.63
CA ALA A 155 7.58 -12.17 21.65
C ALA A 155 6.88 -13.49 22.02
N THR A 156 7.66 -14.50 22.42
CA THR A 156 7.10 -15.79 22.87
C THR A 156 6.17 -15.60 24.05
N MET A 157 6.60 -14.88 25.09
CA MET A 157 5.75 -14.64 26.27
C MET A 157 4.45 -13.93 25.90
N ARG A 158 4.50 -12.97 24.96
CA ARG A 158 3.31 -12.27 24.48
C ARG A 158 2.36 -13.20 23.75
N ILE A 159 2.87 -14.07 22.86
CA ILE A 159 2.08 -15.04 22.12
C ILE A 159 1.43 -16.04 23.09
N VAL A 160 2.19 -16.58 24.03
CA VAL A 160 1.67 -17.52 25.04
C VAL A 160 0.56 -16.88 25.87
N ALA A 161 0.78 -15.65 26.37
CA ALA A 161 -0.22 -14.96 27.19
C ALA A 161 -1.48 -14.58 26.41
N ARG A 162 -1.37 -14.33 25.10
CA ARG A 162 -2.50 -13.90 24.27
C ARG A 162 -3.33 -15.05 23.70
N TYR A 163 -2.67 -16.17 23.34
CA TYR A 163 -3.30 -17.24 22.55
C TYR A 163 -3.32 -18.60 23.22
N ILE A 164 -2.37 -18.91 24.12
CA ILE A 164 -2.13 -20.28 24.60
C ILE A 164 -2.64 -20.49 26.02
N THR A 165 -2.46 -19.50 26.91
CA THR A 165 -2.85 -19.62 28.32
C THR A 165 -4.36 -19.79 28.44
N ASP A 166 -4.80 -20.59 29.41
CA ASP A 166 -6.22 -20.76 29.70
C ASP A 166 -6.87 -19.42 30.07
N GLY A 167 -7.98 -19.12 29.38
CA GLY A 167 -8.68 -17.85 29.52
C GLY A 167 -7.99 -16.69 28.83
N ALA A 168 -7.03 -16.95 27.91
CA ALA A 168 -6.41 -15.92 27.12
C ALA A 168 -7.43 -15.14 26.27
N PRO A 169 -7.23 -13.84 26.00
CA PRO A 169 -8.19 -13.00 25.29
C PRO A 169 -8.49 -13.47 23.85
N GLU A 170 -7.54 -14.11 23.19
CA GLU A 170 -7.69 -14.68 21.85
C GLU A 170 -7.25 -16.15 21.86
N GLN A 171 -7.77 -16.93 22.81
CA GLN A 171 -7.35 -18.31 23.01
C GLN A 171 -7.62 -19.16 21.76
N VAL A 172 -6.58 -19.82 21.23
CA VAL A 172 -6.71 -20.74 20.10
C VAL A 172 -7.03 -22.17 20.55
N SER A 173 -7.82 -22.88 19.74
CA SER A 173 -8.14 -24.28 19.96
C SER A 173 -6.99 -25.18 19.46
N ILE A 174 -6.12 -25.58 20.36
CA ILE A 174 -5.05 -26.55 20.15
C ILE A 174 -5.21 -27.72 21.12
N SER A 175 -4.56 -28.85 20.80
CA SER A 175 -4.59 -30.02 21.67
C SER A 175 -3.94 -29.70 23.03
N GLU A 176 -4.45 -30.31 24.12
CA GLU A 176 -3.92 -30.11 25.48
C GLU A 176 -2.43 -30.51 25.54
N ALA A 177 -2.08 -31.63 24.90
CA ALA A 177 -0.69 -32.07 24.81
C ALA A 177 0.23 -31.02 24.16
N CYS A 178 -0.26 -30.31 23.14
CA CYS A 178 0.48 -29.24 22.49
C CYS A 178 0.61 -28.01 23.41
N ARG A 179 -0.44 -27.70 24.17
CA ARG A 179 -0.44 -26.61 25.16
C ARG A 179 0.58 -26.84 26.27
N GLU A 180 0.56 -28.06 26.86
CA GLU A 180 1.52 -28.48 27.90
C GLU A 180 2.95 -28.45 27.40
N GLU A 181 3.18 -28.89 26.16
CA GLU A 181 4.48 -28.86 25.52
C GLU A 181 5.02 -27.43 25.42
N ILE A 182 4.20 -26.48 24.96
CA ILE A 182 4.61 -25.07 24.84
C ILE A 182 4.92 -24.47 26.22
N VAL A 183 4.10 -24.75 27.22
CA VAL A 183 4.29 -24.21 28.58
C VAL A 183 5.52 -24.79 29.26
N SER A 184 5.84 -26.07 29.02
CA SER A 184 6.99 -26.77 29.62
C SER A 184 8.30 -26.56 28.88
N THR A 185 8.25 -26.14 27.60
CA THR A 185 9.43 -25.98 26.74
C THR A 185 10.15 -24.67 27.03
N ASN A 186 11.45 -24.63 26.73
CA ASN A 186 12.24 -23.40 26.84
C ASN A 186 11.68 -22.31 25.91
N VAL A 187 11.29 -21.20 26.48
CA VAL A 187 10.68 -20.03 25.81
C VAL A 187 11.49 -19.49 24.64
N THR A 188 12.77 -19.88 24.53
CA THR A 188 13.68 -19.43 23.49
C THR A 188 13.85 -20.41 22.32
N ALA A 189 13.28 -21.62 22.44
CA ALA A 189 13.35 -22.61 21.36
C ALA A 189 12.73 -22.06 20.07
N TYR A 190 13.36 -22.34 18.93
CA TYR A 190 12.86 -21.83 17.63
C TYR A 190 11.53 -22.47 17.24
N ASP A 191 11.41 -23.75 17.49
CA ASP A 191 10.34 -24.67 17.09
C ASP A 191 9.16 -24.77 18.06
N ILE A 192 9.17 -23.94 19.12
CA ILE A 192 8.18 -24.00 20.22
C ILE A 192 6.72 -23.96 19.73
N PHE A 193 6.45 -23.30 18.61
CA PHE A 193 5.09 -23.15 18.06
C PHE A 193 4.83 -24.03 16.82
N ASP A 194 5.78 -24.81 16.34
CA ASP A 194 5.65 -25.54 15.07
C ASP A 194 4.45 -26.49 15.08
N ARG A 195 4.29 -27.24 16.16
CA ARG A 195 3.18 -28.15 16.32
C ARG A 195 1.85 -27.42 16.43
N ALA A 196 1.79 -26.36 17.23
CA ALA A 196 0.58 -25.56 17.37
C ALA A 196 0.18 -24.89 16.04
N ARG A 197 1.17 -24.37 15.28
CA ARG A 197 0.94 -23.84 13.94
C ARG A 197 0.37 -24.89 12.99
N ALA A 198 0.92 -26.09 13.01
CA ALA A 198 0.44 -27.18 12.17
C ALA A 198 -1.00 -27.56 12.52
N GLU A 199 -1.35 -27.65 13.81
CA GLU A 199 -2.72 -27.92 14.26
C GLU A 199 -3.68 -26.80 13.83
N VAL A 200 -3.34 -25.55 14.08
CA VAL A 200 -4.16 -24.38 13.68
C VAL A 200 -4.31 -24.27 12.16
N LEU A 201 -3.22 -24.50 11.42
CA LEU A 201 -3.25 -24.48 9.95
C LEU A 201 -4.16 -25.58 9.40
N ALA A 202 -4.10 -26.79 9.99
CA ALA A 202 -4.97 -27.90 9.60
C ALA A 202 -6.45 -27.58 9.82
N VAL A 203 -6.80 -26.94 10.93
CA VAL A 203 -8.17 -26.46 11.20
C VAL A 203 -8.58 -25.41 10.19
N MET A 204 -7.75 -24.40 9.96
CA MET A 204 -8.05 -23.35 8.97
C MET A 204 -8.23 -23.92 7.55
N GLU A 205 -7.41 -24.90 7.19
CA GLU A 205 -7.48 -25.52 5.85
C GLU A 205 -8.72 -26.41 5.70
N ALA A 206 -9.08 -27.16 6.73
CA ALA A 206 -10.23 -28.06 6.70
C ALA A 206 -11.58 -27.32 6.74
N GLU A 207 -11.67 -26.27 7.56
CA GLU A 207 -12.97 -25.63 7.83
C GLU A 207 -13.21 -24.39 6.97
N PHE A 208 -12.17 -23.62 6.66
CA PHE A 208 -12.34 -22.28 6.08
C PHE A 208 -11.83 -22.13 4.65
N LYS A 209 -10.83 -22.91 4.22
CA LYS A 209 -10.22 -22.76 2.89
C LYS A 209 -11.21 -22.90 1.74
N ALA A 210 -12.08 -23.92 1.79
CA ALA A 210 -13.04 -24.18 0.71
C ALA A 210 -13.99 -22.99 0.50
N GLU A 211 -14.52 -22.45 1.60
CA GLU A 211 -15.44 -21.32 1.56
C GLU A 211 -14.69 -20.00 1.19
N PHE A 212 -13.46 -19.83 1.69
CA PHE A 212 -12.63 -18.66 1.36
C PHE A 212 -12.41 -18.52 -0.15
N VAL A 213 -12.09 -19.61 -0.84
CA VAL A 213 -11.87 -19.60 -2.31
C VAL A 213 -13.13 -19.17 -3.07
N GLU A 214 -14.31 -19.35 -2.49
CA GLU A 214 -15.57 -18.90 -3.09
C GLU A 214 -15.90 -17.43 -2.81
N THR A 215 -15.18 -16.76 -1.90
CA THR A 215 -15.41 -15.36 -1.58
C THR A 215 -15.18 -14.45 -2.77
N GLU A 216 -15.91 -13.34 -2.79
CA GLU A 216 -15.74 -12.31 -3.82
C GLU A 216 -14.33 -11.70 -3.79
N GLY A 217 -13.73 -11.55 -2.59
CA GLY A 217 -12.37 -11.06 -2.42
C GLY A 217 -11.33 -11.95 -3.08
N PHE A 218 -11.38 -13.25 -2.80
CA PHE A 218 -10.49 -14.22 -3.45
C PHE A 218 -10.68 -14.24 -4.98
N ARG A 219 -11.92 -14.23 -5.47
CA ARG A 219 -12.22 -14.19 -6.90
C ARG A 219 -11.68 -12.94 -7.58
N ARG A 220 -11.74 -11.77 -6.92
CA ARG A 220 -11.14 -10.53 -7.44
C ARG A 220 -9.63 -10.67 -7.61
N ILE A 221 -8.93 -11.22 -6.62
CA ILE A 221 -7.47 -11.45 -6.68
C ILE A 221 -7.15 -12.46 -7.79
N ALA A 222 -7.90 -13.54 -7.90
CA ALA A 222 -7.70 -14.56 -8.93
C ALA A 222 -7.87 -13.98 -10.35
N ASN A 223 -8.94 -13.21 -10.58
CA ASN A 223 -9.18 -12.55 -11.87
C ASN A 223 -8.09 -11.52 -12.19
N ALA A 224 -7.64 -10.74 -11.21
CA ALA A 224 -6.54 -9.79 -11.39
C ALA A 224 -5.23 -10.50 -11.76
N SER A 225 -4.93 -11.62 -11.11
CA SER A 225 -3.76 -12.46 -11.42
C SER A 225 -3.81 -13.02 -12.84
N GLU A 226 -4.96 -13.48 -13.30
CA GLU A 226 -5.14 -13.99 -14.68
C GLU A 226 -4.95 -12.87 -15.72
N LEU A 227 -5.52 -11.68 -15.46
CA LEU A 227 -5.36 -10.52 -16.35
C LEU A 227 -3.90 -10.11 -16.46
N GLU A 228 -3.19 -10.03 -15.32
CA GLU A 228 -1.77 -9.73 -15.29
C GLU A 228 -0.93 -10.72 -16.10
N GLN A 229 -1.22 -12.01 -15.97
CA GLN A 229 -0.49 -13.02 -16.74
C GLN A 229 -0.79 -12.92 -18.23
N ARG A 230 -2.04 -12.63 -18.60
CA ARG A 230 -2.44 -12.42 -19.99
C ARG A 230 -1.69 -11.23 -20.58
N GLU A 231 -1.58 -10.14 -19.82
CA GLU A 231 -0.82 -8.96 -20.22
C GLU A 231 0.67 -9.26 -20.35
N LYS A 232 1.28 -9.94 -19.37
CA LYS A 232 2.70 -10.38 -19.45
C LYS A 232 2.96 -11.27 -20.67
N ARG A 233 2.03 -12.14 -21.03
CA ARG A 233 2.15 -12.97 -22.25
C ARG A 233 2.10 -12.12 -23.52
N LEU A 234 1.20 -11.13 -23.58
CA LEU A 234 1.10 -10.23 -24.73
C LEU A 234 2.35 -9.35 -24.88
N LEU A 235 2.86 -8.81 -23.77
CA LEU A 235 4.10 -8.01 -23.76
C LEU A 235 5.32 -8.84 -24.19
N ARG A 236 5.39 -10.11 -23.83
CA ARG A 236 6.43 -11.04 -24.30
C ARG A 236 6.29 -11.35 -25.77
N ALA A 237 5.08 -11.63 -26.24
CA ALA A 237 4.80 -11.90 -27.64
C ALA A 237 5.09 -10.68 -28.54
N GLY A 238 4.90 -9.46 -28.00
CA GLY A 238 5.25 -8.20 -28.67
C GLY A 238 6.73 -7.82 -28.57
N GLY A 239 7.59 -8.61 -27.92
CA GLY A 239 9.03 -8.32 -27.76
C GLY A 239 9.38 -7.23 -26.74
N PHE A 240 8.41 -6.80 -25.92
CA PHE A 240 8.60 -5.76 -24.91
C PHE A 240 9.21 -6.28 -23.58
N LEU A 241 9.15 -7.58 -23.33
CA LEU A 241 9.75 -8.22 -22.16
C LEU A 241 10.72 -9.32 -22.58
N PRO A 242 11.84 -9.51 -21.85
CA PRO A 242 12.75 -10.61 -22.12
C PRO A 242 12.04 -11.97 -21.90
N PRO A 243 12.45 -13.01 -22.63
CA PRO A 243 11.94 -14.36 -22.42
C PRO A 243 12.18 -14.77 -20.96
N SER A 244 11.19 -15.45 -20.35
CA SER A 244 11.37 -16.00 -19.00
C SER A 244 12.53 -16.99 -19.00
N THR A 245 13.61 -16.67 -18.31
CA THR A 245 14.64 -17.67 -17.97
C THR A 245 13.96 -18.77 -17.16
N PRO A 246 14.05 -20.05 -17.57
CA PRO A 246 13.57 -21.13 -16.72
C PRO A 246 14.31 -21.07 -15.38
N PRO A 247 13.66 -21.41 -14.25
CA PRO A 247 14.35 -21.48 -12.97
C PRO A 247 15.56 -22.41 -13.12
N ALA A 248 16.72 -21.95 -12.64
CA ALA A 248 17.92 -22.77 -12.64
C ALA A 248 17.61 -24.08 -11.91
N PRO A 249 18.03 -25.24 -12.45
CA PRO A 249 17.83 -26.48 -11.75
C PRO A 249 18.58 -26.40 -10.40
N CYS A 250 17.85 -26.70 -9.32
CA CYS A 250 18.45 -26.84 -8.00
C CYS A 250 19.53 -27.94 -8.08
N VAL A 251 20.78 -27.55 -7.89
CA VAL A 251 21.93 -28.45 -7.74
C VAL A 251 22.11 -28.78 -6.27
#